data_17fe3dbe831f2bf27792cd50d81a0772
#
_entry.id   17fe3dbe831f2bf27792cd50d81a0772
#
_cell.length_a   1.000
_cell.length_b   1.000
_cell.length_c   1.000
_cell.angle_alpha   90.00
_cell.angle_beta   90.00
_cell.angle_gamma   90.00
#
_symmetry.space_group_name_H-M   'P 1'
#
loop_
_entity.id
_entity.type
_entity.pdbx_description
1 polymer ?
#
loop_
_entity_poly.entity_id
_entity_poly.type
_entity_poly.pdbx_seq_one_letter_code
_entity_poly.pdbx_strand_id
1 'polypeptide(L)'
;PRATVLGYSREAFGTGWASLADGCTTRSKALHSTFGAVPAAAGSPDPCPAPRNDPIRGPYTGTPITPHDVELDHVLPLAAAWDLGAHAWEQPRREAFANDPRNLIVVAAAANQEKSDQLPSEWMPPKRWQRCAYAHRLADVARAYELSLPRADLREMRRACSGVTGLLGARSM
;
A
#
# COMPACT_ATOMS: atom_id res chain seq x y z
N PRO A 1 8.95 -9.37 17.19
CA PRO A 1 8.06 -8.19 17.18
C PRO A 1 8.90 -6.93 16.97
N ARG A 2 8.34 -5.91 16.32
CA ARG A 2 8.94 -4.57 16.27
C ARG A 2 8.85 -3.92 17.67
N ALA A 3 9.85 -3.10 18.01
CA ALA A 3 9.78 -2.28 19.23
C ALA A 3 8.92 -1.05 18.93
N THR A 4 7.97 -0.73 19.80
CA THR A 4 7.12 0.45 19.64
C THR A 4 7.89 1.71 20.06
N VAL A 5 7.88 2.72 19.19
CA VAL A 5 8.45 4.05 19.43
C VAL A 5 7.31 5.03 19.73
N LEU A 6 7.36 5.69 20.87
CA LEU A 6 6.32 6.66 21.27
C LEU A 6 6.29 7.89 20.34
N GLY A 7 5.16 8.58 20.31
CA GLY A 7 4.99 9.84 19.58
C GLY A 7 4.54 9.68 18.14
N TYR A 8 4.14 8.48 17.71
CA TYR A 8 3.50 8.31 16.39
C TYR A 8 2.22 9.14 16.29
N SER A 9 2.12 9.89 15.22
CA SER A 9 0.86 10.42 14.73
C SER A 9 0.81 10.29 13.20
N ARG A 10 -0.38 10.14 12.63
CA ARG A 10 -0.54 10.05 11.18
C ARG A 10 -0.13 11.35 10.50
N GLU A 11 -0.37 12.48 11.14
CA GLU A 11 -0.06 13.83 10.67
C GLU A 11 1.45 14.07 10.53
N ALA A 12 2.28 13.32 11.26
CA ALA A 12 3.74 13.35 11.07
C ALA A 12 4.17 12.92 9.66
N PHE A 13 3.30 12.22 8.92
CA PHE A 13 3.50 11.79 7.54
C PHE A 13 2.74 12.66 6.52
N GLY A 14 2.21 13.82 6.93
CA GLY A 14 1.41 14.74 6.13
C GLY A 14 -0.08 14.69 6.45
N THR A 15 -0.78 15.77 6.10
CA THR A 15 -2.20 15.97 6.45
C THR A 15 -3.18 15.29 5.47
N GLY A 16 -2.69 14.49 4.54
CA GLY A 16 -3.52 13.81 3.54
C GLY A 16 -2.72 13.35 2.33
N TRP A 17 -3.43 13.03 1.26
CA TRP A 17 -2.82 12.65 -0.01
C TRP A 17 -2.29 13.89 -0.74
N ALA A 18 -1.03 13.85 -1.18
CA ALA A 18 -0.39 14.95 -1.88
C ALA A 18 -1.17 15.37 -3.13
N SER A 19 -1.31 16.68 -3.32
CA SER A 19 -1.80 17.26 -4.57
C SER A 19 -0.70 17.24 -5.63
N LEU A 20 -1.06 16.85 -6.84
CA LEU A 20 -0.15 16.71 -7.98
C LEU A 20 -0.34 17.89 -8.95
N ALA A 21 0.65 18.12 -9.81
CA ALA A 21 0.67 19.23 -10.75
C ALA A 21 -0.51 19.22 -11.76
N ASP A 22 -1.11 18.06 -12.00
CA ASP A 22 -2.28 17.89 -12.89
C ASP A 22 -3.64 18.06 -12.18
N GLY A 23 -3.64 18.52 -10.93
CA GLY A 23 -4.83 18.71 -10.13
C GLY A 23 -5.38 17.45 -9.46
N CYS A 24 -4.81 16.28 -9.72
CA CYS A 24 -5.17 15.05 -9.04
C CYS A 24 -4.47 14.93 -7.67
N THR A 25 -4.93 13.99 -6.86
CA THR A 25 -4.22 13.57 -5.65
C THR A 25 -3.49 12.25 -5.88
N THR A 26 -2.53 11.93 -5.01
CA THR A 26 -1.90 10.61 -4.98
C THR A 26 -2.95 9.48 -4.94
N ARG A 27 -4.03 9.65 -4.17
CA ARG A 27 -5.14 8.68 -4.09
C ARG A 27 -5.86 8.55 -5.42
N SER A 28 -6.21 9.67 -6.07
CA SER A 28 -6.89 9.63 -7.37
C SER A 28 -6.04 8.91 -8.41
N LYS A 29 -4.73 9.16 -8.45
CA LYS A 29 -3.81 8.46 -9.35
C LYS A 29 -3.73 6.96 -9.09
N ALA A 30 -3.70 6.55 -7.82
CA ALA A 30 -3.73 5.13 -7.47
C ALA A 30 -5.03 4.44 -7.95
N LEU A 31 -6.17 5.11 -7.78
CA LEU A 31 -7.46 4.60 -8.29
C LEU A 31 -7.47 4.51 -9.82
N HIS A 32 -6.96 5.54 -10.53
CA HIS A 32 -6.87 5.52 -11.99
C HIS A 32 -5.94 4.41 -12.49
N SER A 33 -4.80 4.23 -11.84
CA SER A 33 -3.86 3.15 -12.18
C SER A 33 -4.48 1.77 -11.99
N THR A 34 -5.40 1.63 -11.04
CA THR A 34 -6.02 0.36 -10.66
C THR A 34 -7.25 0.04 -11.50
N PHE A 35 -8.16 1.01 -11.70
CA PHE A 35 -9.45 0.81 -12.37
C PHE A 35 -9.50 1.38 -13.79
N GLY A 36 -8.49 2.13 -14.20
CA GLY A 36 -8.56 3.01 -15.36
C GLY A 36 -9.30 4.32 -15.04
N ALA A 37 -9.20 5.28 -15.93
CA ALA A 37 -9.85 6.58 -15.80
C ALA A 37 -10.94 6.76 -16.85
N VAL A 38 -12.04 7.43 -16.47
CA VAL A 38 -13.04 7.95 -17.40
C VAL A 38 -12.62 9.36 -17.76
N PRO A 39 -12.49 9.74 -19.04
CA PRO A 39 -12.15 11.11 -19.41
C PRO A 39 -13.11 12.11 -18.75
N ALA A 40 -12.57 13.18 -18.20
CA ALA A 40 -13.39 14.26 -17.64
C ALA A 40 -14.29 14.84 -18.73
N ALA A 41 -15.55 15.13 -18.38
CA ALA A 41 -16.45 15.81 -19.29
C ALA A 41 -15.90 17.21 -19.62
N ALA A 42 -16.10 17.68 -20.84
CA ALA A 42 -15.71 19.04 -21.24
C ALA A 42 -16.36 20.05 -20.28
N GLY A 43 -15.56 20.94 -19.68
CA GLY A 43 -16.03 21.92 -18.70
C GLY A 43 -16.21 21.39 -17.27
N SER A 44 -15.75 20.19 -16.96
CA SER A 44 -15.73 19.70 -15.59
C SER A 44 -14.89 20.61 -14.68
N PRO A 45 -15.40 21.03 -13.50
CA PRO A 45 -14.63 21.78 -12.53
C PRO A 45 -13.55 20.96 -11.86
N ASP A 46 -13.68 19.62 -11.87
CA ASP A 46 -12.67 18.68 -11.35
C ASP A 46 -11.71 18.31 -12.47
N PRO A 47 -10.43 18.72 -12.40
CA PRO A 47 -9.43 18.37 -13.39
C PRO A 47 -9.04 16.91 -13.35
N CYS A 48 -9.37 16.20 -12.26
CA CYS A 48 -9.01 14.81 -12.09
C CYS A 48 -10.14 13.88 -12.55
N PRO A 49 -9.90 13.01 -13.56
CA PRO A 49 -10.91 12.07 -14.04
C PRO A 49 -11.42 11.14 -12.92
N ALA A 50 -12.66 10.66 -13.06
CA ALA A 50 -13.17 9.62 -12.18
C ALA A 50 -12.56 8.25 -12.52
N PRO A 51 -12.38 7.33 -11.55
CA PRO A 51 -12.04 5.96 -11.86
C PRO A 51 -13.21 5.26 -12.55
N ARG A 52 -12.90 4.27 -13.42
CA ARG A 52 -13.92 3.40 -14.01
C ARG A 52 -14.56 2.52 -12.92
N ASN A 53 -15.84 2.21 -13.11
CA ASN A 53 -16.62 1.39 -12.15
C ASN A 53 -16.54 -0.12 -12.41
N ASP A 54 -15.78 -0.55 -13.43
CA ASP A 54 -15.64 -1.98 -13.72
C ASP A 54 -14.96 -2.70 -12.54
N PRO A 55 -15.51 -3.83 -12.06
CA PRO A 55 -14.91 -4.54 -10.95
C PRO A 55 -13.57 -5.18 -11.36
N ILE A 56 -12.61 -5.13 -10.47
CA ILE A 56 -11.32 -5.81 -10.64
C ILE A 56 -11.10 -6.85 -9.53
N ARG A 57 -10.14 -7.72 -9.71
CA ARG A 57 -9.74 -8.67 -8.67
C ARG A 57 -8.88 -7.98 -7.62
N GLY A 58 -9.35 -7.94 -6.37
CA GLY A 58 -8.66 -7.29 -5.25
C GLY A 58 -7.31 -7.95 -4.92
N PRO A 59 -6.24 -7.15 -4.74
CA PRO A 59 -4.88 -7.68 -4.56
C PRO A 59 -4.67 -8.52 -3.30
N TYR A 60 -5.44 -8.30 -2.24
CA TYR A 60 -5.31 -9.04 -0.99
C TYR A 60 -6.27 -10.21 -0.87
N THR A 61 -7.52 -10.01 -1.31
CA THR A 61 -8.60 -10.98 -1.12
C THR A 61 -8.84 -11.88 -2.32
N GLY A 62 -8.46 -11.42 -3.52
CA GLY A 62 -8.81 -12.08 -4.78
C GLY A 62 -10.30 -12.01 -5.14
N THR A 63 -11.13 -11.34 -4.33
CA THR A 63 -12.55 -11.07 -4.62
C THR A 63 -12.70 -9.84 -5.50
N PRO A 64 -13.81 -9.73 -6.27
CA PRO A 64 -14.09 -8.49 -6.99
C PRO A 64 -14.19 -7.29 -6.04
N ILE A 65 -13.64 -6.17 -6.45
CA ILE A 65 -13.72 -4.86 -5.78
C ILE A 65 -14.05 -3.78 -6.79
N THR A 66 -14.76 -2.74 -6.35
CA THR A 66 -15.09 -1.54 -7.14
C THR A 66 -14.52 -0.29 -6.45
N PRO A 67 -14.45 0.88 -7.12
CA PRO A 67 -13.95 2.11 -6.49
C PRO A 67 -14.69 2.56 -5.22
N HIS A 68 -15.92 2.08 -5.01
CA HIS A 68 -16.74 2.40 -3.84
C HIS A 68 -16.39 1.55 -2.60
N ASP A 69 -15.77 0.38 -2.81
CA ASP A 69 -15.52 -0.62 -1.75
C ASP A 69 -14.06 -0.64 -1.29
N VAL A 70 -13.26 0.35 -1.72
CA VAL A 70 -11.81 0.29 -1.54
C VAL A 70 -11.24 1.42 -0.69
N GLU A 71 -10.12 1.11 -0.08
CA GLU A 71 -9.20 2.05 0.54
C GLU A 71 -7.83 1.97 -0.13
N LEU A 72 -7.05 3.05 0.01
CA LEU A 72 -5.65 3.08 -0.39
C LEU A 72 -4.81 2.73 0.82
N ASP A 73 -4.20 1.55 0.78
CA ASP A 73 -3.36 1.02 1.86
C ASP A 73 -1.88 1.36 1.62
N HIS A 74 -1.17 1.57 2.74
CA HIS A 74 0.29 1.55 2.76
C HIS A 74 0.77 0.11 2.97
N VAL A 75 1.40 -0.50 1.97
CA VAL A 75 1.92 -1.88 2.03
C VAL A 75 2.83 -2.06 3.25
N LEU A 76 3.74 -1.11 3.48
CA LEU A 76 4.45 -0.93 4.74
C LEU A 76 3.76 0.20 5.53
N PRO A 77 3.00 -0.13 6.60
CA PRO A 77 2.19 0.84 7.32
C PRO A 77 2.99 2.00 7.91
N LEU A 78 2.39 3.20 7.98
CA LEU A 78 3.06 4.40 8.51
C LEU A 78 3.51 4.22 9.97
N ALA A 79 2.66 3.63 10.81
CA ALA A 79 3.00 3.33 12.20
C ALA A 79 4.13 2.30 12.31
N ALA A 80 4.12 1.28 11.44
CA ALA A 80 5.22 0.32 11.39
C ALA A 80 6.53 0.99 10.92
N ALA A 81 6.48 1.84 9.90
CA ALA A 81 7.64 2.60 9.43
C ALA A 81 8.21 3.51 10.53
N TRP A 82 7.32 4.18 11.31
CA TRP A 82 7.72 4.97 12.46
C TRP A 82 8.57 4.16 13.45
N ASP A 83 8.08 3.02 13.86
CA ASP A 83 8.77 2.10 14.76
C ASP A 83 10.09 1.57 14.19
N LEU A 84 10.17 1.40 12.87
CA LEU A 84 11.35 0.90 12.15
C LEU A 84 12.40 1.96 11.85
N GLY A 85 12.16 3.22 12.21
CA GLY A 85 13.16 4.29 12.08
C GLY A 85 12.65 5.59 11.44
N ALA A 86 11.45 5.63 10.87
CA ALA A 86 10.91 6.84 10.25
C ALA A 86 10.65 7.99 11.24
N HIS A 87 10.59 7.70 12.55
CA HIS A 87 10.53 8.73 13.61
C HIS A 87 11.73 9.68 13.58
N ALA A 88 12.89 9.21 13.12
CA ALA A 88 14.11 10.00 13.00
C ALA A 88 14.25 10.76 11.67
N TRP A 89 13.30 10.55 10.71
CA TRP A 89 13.37 11.25 9.43
C TRP A 89 12.88 12.68 9.54
N GLU A 90 13.39 13.53 8.63
CA GLU A 90 12.80 14.84 8.38
C GLU A 90 11.40 14.70 7.78
N GLN A 91 10.52 15.68 8.03
CA GLN A 91 9.13 15.65 7.57
C GLN A 91 8.97 15.43 6.06
N PRO A 92 9.74 16.09 5.17
CA PRO A 92 9.61 15.84 3.73
C PRO A 92 9.84 14.38 3.32
N ARG A 93 10.75 13.67 4.01
CA ARG A 93 10.99 12.24 3.74
C ARG A 93 9.82 11.38 4.20
N ARG A 94 9.19 11.71 5.33
CA ARG A 94 7.96 11.02 5.79
C ARG A 94 6.79 11.24 4.85
N GLU A 95 6.59 12.46 4.38
CA GLU A 95 5.54 12.79 3.40
C GLU A 95 5.78 12.09 2.06
N ALA A 96 7.01 12.04 1.59
CA ALA A 96 7.38 11.29 0.39
C ALA A 96 7.08 9.79 0.54
N PHE A 97 7.40 9.20 1.68
CA PHE A 97 7.08 7.80 1.99
C PHE A 97 5.58 7.53 1.98
N ALA A 98 4.78 8.42 2.58
CA ALA A 98 3.32 8.28 2.64
C ALA A 98 2.65 8.40 1.27
N ASN A 99 3.30 9.07 0.32
CA ASN A 99 2.77 9.31 -1.03
C ASN A 99 3.52 8.52 -2.13
N ASP A 100 4.45 7.63 -1.75
CA ASP A 100 5.19 6.82 -2.72
C ASP A 100 4.28 5.75 -3.36
N PRO A 101 4.09 5.75 -4.70
CA PRO A 101 3.28 4.74 -5.39
C PRO A 101 3.74 3.30 -5.14
N ARG A 102 5.03 3.08 -4.83
CA ARG A 102 5.55 1.75 -4.47
C ARG A 102 4.94 1.24 -3.17
N ASN A 103 4.64 2.15 -2.24
CA ASN A 103 4.05 1.83 -0.94
C ASN A 103 2.52 1.83 -0.95
N LEU A 104 1.88 2.26 -2.04
CA LEU A 104 0.44 2.47 -2.10
C LEU A 104 -0.25 1.41 -2.95
N ILE A 105 -1.27 0.76 -2.40
CA ILE A 105 -2.06 -0.26 -3.09
C ILE A 105 -3.55 -0.08 -2.81
N VAL A 106 -4.37 -0.16 -3.86
CA VAL A 106 -5.83 -0.11 -3.73
C VAL A 106 -6.35 -1.50 -3.36
N VAL A 107 -7.04 -1.61 -2.25
CA VAL A 107 -7.52 -2.88 -1.69
C VAL A 107 -8.94 -2.76 -1.16
N ALA A 108 -9.63 -3.89 -0.94
CA ALA A 108 -10.92 -3.88 -0.25
C ALA A 108 -10.79 -3.22 1.12
N ALA A 109 -11.70 -2.30 1.45
CA ALA A 109 -11.67 -1.56 2.71
C ALA A 109 -11.61 -2.49 3.94
N ALA A 110 -12.42 -3.57 3.95
CA ALA A 110 -12.41 -4.54 5.03
C ALA A 110 -11.03 -5.21 5.23
N ALA A 111 -10.33 -5.53 4.13
CA ALA A 111 -9.00 -6.14 4.21
C ALA A 111 -7.93 -5.15 4.69
N ASN A 112 -8.07 -3.87 4.34
CA ASN A 112 -7.20 -2.81 4.87
C ASN A 112 -7.39 -2.63 6.37
N GLN A 113 -8.64 -2.57 6.83
CA GLN A 113 -8.98 -2.43 8.23
C GLN A 113 -8.51 -3.63 9.07
N GLU A 114 -8.65 -4.87 8.54
CA GLU A 114 -8.12 -6.09 9.15
C GLU A 114 -6.58 -6.04 9.26
N LYS A 115 -5.90 -5.63 8.19
CA LYS A 115 -4.43 -5.49 8.16
C LYS A 115 -3.94 -4.43 9.16
N SER A 116 -4.63 -3.29 9.24
CA SER A 116 -4.24 -2.18 10.12
C SER A 116 -2.75 -1.81 9.96
N ASP A 117 -2.01 -1.68 11.06
CA ASP A 117 -0.56 -1.40 11.07
C ASP A 117 0.32 -2.66 11.20
N GLN A 118 -0.27 -3.83 10.99
CA GLN A 118 0.38 -5.13 11.15
C GLN A 118 1.43 -5.40 10.07
N LEU A 119 2.51 -6.08 10.49
CA LEU A 119 3.59 -6.57 9.63
C LEU A 119 3.38 -8.06 9.27
N PRO A 120 4.14 -8.64 8.32
CA PRO A 120 3.94 -10.01 7.83
C PRO A 120 3.87 -11.14 8.86
N SER A 121 4.49 -10.98 10.03
CA SER A 121 4.39 -11.97 11.11
C SER A 121 3.05 -11.93 11.87
N GLU A 122 2.29 -10.86 11.69
CA GLU A 122 1.00 -10.61 12.36
C GLU A 122 -0.15 -10.74 11.35
N TRP A 123 0.05 -10.28 10.12
CA TRP A 123 -0.95 -10.33 9.06
C TRP A 123 -0.31 -10.60 7.69
N MET A 124 -0.96 -11.44 6.90
CA MET A 124 -0.64 -11.68 5.48
C MET A 124 -1.93 -11.77 4.67
N PRO A 125 -1.92 -11.39 3.38
CA PRO A 125 -3.08 -11.57 2.52
C PRO A 125 -3.70 -12.96 2.70
N PRO A 126 -5.04 -13.08 2.84
CA PRO A 126 -5.69 -14.37 3.07
C PRO A 126 -5.45 -15.35 1.93
N LYS A 127 -5.37 -14.86 0.69
CA LYS A 127 -5.08 -15.71 -0.48
C LYS A 127 -3.58 -16.00 -0.60
N ARG A 128 -3.21 -17.28 -0.41
CA ARG A 128 -1.80 -17.73 -0.37
C ARG A 128 -0.99 -17.32 -1.62
N TRP A 129 -1.60 -17.33 -2.80
CA TRP A 129 -0.93 -16.98 -4.05
C TRP A 129 -0.60 -15.48 -4.18
N GLN A 130 -1.22 -14.62 -3.37
CA GLN A 130 -0.91 -13.17 -3.31
C GLN A 130 0.17 -12.82 -2.30
N ARG A 131 0.47 -13.72 -1.36
CA ARG A 131 1.40 -13.45 -0.25
C ARG A 131 2.81 -13.15 -0.72
N CYS A 132 3.30 -13.86 -1.75
CA CYS A 132 4.66 -13.61 -2.27
C CYS A 132 4.76 -12.24 -2.94
N ALA A 133 3.79 -11.83 -3.76
CA ALA A 133 3.77 -10.50 -4.38
C ALA A 133 3.71 -9.39 -3.32
N TYR A 134 2.87 -9.56 -2.29
CA TYR A 134 2.82 -8.65 -1.14
C TYR A 134 4.17 -8.56 -0.42
N ALA A 135 4.81 -9.71 -0.13
CA ALA A 135 6.10 -9.78 0.54
C ALA A 135 7.21 -9.08 -0.27
N HIS A 136 7.26 -9.31 -1.59
CA HIS A 136 8.22 -8.63 -2.46
C HIS A 136 8.04 -7.12 -2.44
N ARG A 137 6.81 -6.64 -2.62
CA ARG A 137 6.52 -5.22 -2.61
C ARG A 137 6.89 -4.55 -1.29
N LEU A 138 6.55 -5.19 -0.16
CA LEU A 138 6.94 -4.70 1.17
C LEU A 138 8.46 -4.66 1.35
N ALA A 139 9.19 -5.69 0.88
CA ALA A 139 10.65 -5.72 0.91
C ALA A 139 11.27 -4.60 0.06
N ASP A 140 10.71 -4.34 -1.11
CA ASP A 140 11.21 -3.27 -2.01
C ASP A 140 11.01 -1.89 -1.41
N VAL A 141 9.85 -1.64 -0.77
CA VAL A 141 9.61 -0.40 -0.03
C VAL A 141 10.57 -0.26 1.15
N ALA A 142 10.71 -1.32 1.97
CA ALA A 142 11.64 -1.30 3.11
C ALA A 142 13.08 -1.02 2.68
N ARG A 143 13.53 -1.64 1.57
CA ARG A 143 14.86 -1.41 1.01
C ARG A 143 15.04 0.02 0.50
N ALA A 144 14.05 0.56 -0.24
CA ALA A 144 14.10 1.91 -0.81
C ALA A 144 14.21 3.01 0.26
N TYR A 145 13.67 2.74 1.45
CA TYR A 145 13.68 3.66 2.59
C TYR A 145 14.63 3.26 3.71
N GLU A 146 15.46 2.23 3.49
CA GLU A 146 16.48 1.74 4.43
C GLU A 146 15.88 1.32 5.79
N LEU A 147 14.65 0.79 5.77
CA LEU A 147 13.98 0.30 6.98
C LEU A 147 14.28 -1.18 7.19
N SER A 148 14.77 -1.51 8.39
CA SER A 148 15.14 -2.88 8.76
C SER A 148 13.94 -3.64 9.30
N LEU A 149 13.46 -4.64 8.54
CA LEU A 149 12.34 -5.47 8.96
C LEU A 149 12.76 -6.47 10.06
N PRO A 150 11.89 -6.73 11.06
CA PRO A 150 12.14 -7.73 12.09
C PRO A 150 12.34 -9.13 11.51
N ARG A 151 13.13 -9.96 12.20
CA ARG A 151 13.44 -11.32 11.75
C ARG A 151 12.21 -12.22 11.60
N ALA A 152 11.17 -11.99 12.42
CA ALA A 152 9.91 -12.73 12.32
C ALA A 152 9.23 -12.46 10.97
N ASP A 153 9.14 -11.19 10.59
CA ASP A 153 8.54 -10.76 9.33
C ASP A 153 9.31 -11.31 8.12
N LEU A 154 10.63 -11.21 8.14
CA LEU A 154 11.48 -11.79 7.09
C LEU A 154 11.28 -13.30 6.94
N ARG A 155 11.04 -14.05 8.04
CA ARG A 155 10.73 -15.48 7.97
C ARG A 155 9.40 -15.75 7.30
N GLU A 156 8.35 -15.02 7.66
CA GLU A 156 7.01 -15.16 7.04
C GLU A 156 7.03 -14.79 5.55
N MET A 157 7.75 -13.71 5.20
CA MET A 157 7.93 -13.31 3.80
C MET A 157 8.63 -14.39 2.98
N ARG A 158 9.70 -15.00 3.51
CA ARG A 158 10.39 -16.14 2.84
C ARG A 158 9.48 -17.34 2.69
N ARG A 159 8.69 -17.70 3.72
CA ARG A 159 7.70 -18.79 3.65
C ARG A 159 6.64 -18.52 2.59
N ALA A 160 6.19 -17.26 2.46
CA ALA A 160 5.22 -16.88 1.46
C ALA A 160 5.71 -17.08 0.02
N CYS A 161 7.03 -16.98 -0.21
CA CYS A 161 7.66 -17.13 -1.53
C CYS A 161 8.30 -18.52 -1.74
N SER A 162 8.32 -19.38 -0.73
CA SER A 162 8.82 -20.75 -0.88
C SER A 162 7.73 -21.71 -1.39
N GLY A 163 8.05 -22.56 -2.37
CA GLY A 163 7.15 -23.56 -2.93
C GLY A 163 6.44 -23.14 -4.23
N VAL A 164 5.56 -24.03 -4.73
CA VAL A 164 4.86 -23.86 -6.02
C VAL A 164 4.01 -22.59 -6.10
N THR A 165 3.46 -22.16 -4.96
CA THR A 165 2.66 -20.92 -4.88
C THR A 165 3.52 -19.65 -5.01
N GLY A 166 4.80 -19.70 -4.65
CA GLY A 166 5.74 -18.59 -4.83
C GLY A 166 6.12 -18.38 -6.30
N LEU A 167 6.25 -19.46 -7.07
CA LEU A 167 6.59 -19.39 -8.49
C LEU A 167 5.47 -18.82 -9.37
N LEU A 168 4.21 -19.02 -8.99
CA LEU A 168 3.05 -18.50 -9.75
C LEU A 168 2.81 -17.01 -9.49
N GLY A 169 3.12 -16.51 -8.30
CA GLY A 169 2.97 -15.08 -7.95
C GLY A 169 4.00 -14.16 -8.63
N ALA A 170 5.17 -14.68 -8.97
CA ALA A 170 6.24 -13.91 -9.62
C ALA A 170 6.02 -13.66 -11.13
N ARG A 171 5.02 -14.31 -11.75
CA ARG A 171 4.72 -14.18 -13.19
C ARG A 171 3.58 -13.21 -13.53
N SER A 172 2.99 -12.55 -12.54
CA SER A 172 1.81 -11.69 -12.72
C SER A 172 2.11 -10.19 -12.46
N MET A 173 3.34 -9.76 -12.72
CA MET A 173 3.71 -8.34 -12.76
C MET A 173 4.18 -7.97 -14.15
#